data_de7e7eb9c81c12bb964f50b5929b4f80
#
_entry.id   de7e7eb9c81c12bb964f50b5929b4f80
#
_cell.length_a   1.000
_cell.length_b   1.000
_cell.length_c   1.000
_cell.angle_alpha   90.00
_cell.angle_beta   90.00
_cell.angle_gamma   90.00
#
_symmetry.space_group_name_H-M   'P 1'
#
loop_
_entity.id
_entity.type
_entity.pdbx_description
1 polymer ?
#
loop_
_entity_poly.entity_id
_entity_poly.type
_entity_poly.pdbx_seq_one_letter_code
_entity_poly.pdbx_strand_id
1 'polypeptide(L)'
;MILVPIIASLAIPVVKMSGRGLGMTGGTLDKLESIPGFNIHLSNDEILKQAKDIGAVICAQTSCLAPSDKIFYELRDVTATIDSIPLIASSIMSKKLAIKNKALIIDLKVGKGAFMKDINEARKLANLMKDIAVKHGRMCKIILSDMDCPIGYTVGNSLEV
;
A
#
# COMPACT_ATOMS: atom_id res chain seq x y z
N MET A 1 7.58 -6.23 -1.35
CA MET A 1 7.94 -7.60 -1.80
C MET A 1 8.43 -8.43 -0.63
N ILE A 2 9.50 -8.10 0.04
CA ILE A 2 10.14 -8.88 1.13
C ILE A 2 9.19 -9.24 2.29
N LEU A 3 8.34 -8.31 2.73
CA LEU A 3 7.46 -8.51 3.90
C LEU A 3 6.42 -9.63 3.71
N VAL A 4 5.86 -9.77 2.51
CA VAL A 4 4.78 -10.76 2.26
C VAL A 4 5.26 -12.20 2.45
N PRO A 5 6.38 -12.65 1.83
CA PRO A 5 6.87 -14.00 2.07
C PRO A 5 7.31 -14.23 3.53
N ILE A 6 7.86 -13.24 4.21
CA ILE A 6 8.23 -13.37 5.62
C ILE A 6 6.98 -13.61 6.49
N ILE A 7 5.91 -12.84 6.29
CA ILE A 7 4.66 -13.04 7.06
C ILE A 7 4.03 -14.39 6.72
N ALA A 8 4.01 -14.77 5.45
CA ALA A 8 3.47 -16.06 5.03
C ALA A 8 4.25 -17.25 5.61
N SER A 9 5.59 -17.15 5.74
CA SER A 9 6.42 -18.19 6.36
C SER A 9 6.11 -18.42 7.85
N LEU A 10 5.47 -17.46 8.50
CA LEU A 10 4.97 -17.56 9.87
C LEU A 10 3.56 -18.16 9.94
N ALA A 11 3.06 -18.76 8.87
CA ALA A 11 1.70 -19.29 8.73
C ALA A 11 0.60 -18.23 8.95
N ILE A 12 0.90 -16.96 8.67
CA ILE A 12 -0.06 -15.86 8.72
C ILE A 12 -0.46 -15.51 7.28
N PRO A 13 -1.71 -15.80 6.86
CA PRO A 13 -2.15 -15.46 5.51
C PRO A 13 -2.12 -13.96 5.28
N VAL A 14 -1.51 -13.54 4.17
CA VAL A 14 -1.38 -12.13 3.82
C VAL A 14 -1.83 -11.87 2.39
N VAL A 15 -2.76 -10.93 2.23
CA VAL A 15 -3.18 -10.41 0.94
C VAL A 15 -2.78 -8.94 0.88
N LYS A 16 -1.85 -8.62 -0.01
CA LYS A 16 -1.39 -7.25 -0.22
C LYS A 16 -1.85 -6.74 -1.57
N MET A 17 -2.71 -5.75 -1.55
CA MET A 17 -3.02 -4.96 -2.74
C MET A 17 -2.01 -3.83 -2.86
N SER A 18 -1.50 -3.62 -4.06
CA SER A 18 -0.50 -2.60 -4.36
C SER A 18 -0.88 -1.79 -5.58
N GLY A 19 -0.17 -0.69 -5.81
CA GLY A 19 -0.28 0.16 -6.99
C GLY A 19 0.98 0.12 -7.85
N ARG A 20 0.87 0.72 -9.03
CA ARG A 20 2.01 1.03 -9.88
C ARG A 20 2.78 2.22 -9.33
N GLY A 21 4.00 2.41 -9.77
CA GLY A 21 4.77 3.61 -9.51
C GLY A 21 4.14 4.85 -10.15
N LEU A 22 4.44 6.00 -9.58
CA LEU A 22 4.03 7.30 -10.10
C LEU A 22 5.25 8.03 -10.66
N GLY A 23 5.09 8.67 -11.81
CA GLY A 23 6.16 9.42 -12.45
C GLY A 23 7.39 8.56 -12.76
N MET A 24 8.54 8.93 -12.21
CA MET A 24 9.83 8.25 -12.44
C MET A 24 10.12 7.12 -11.43
N THR A 25 9.17 6.78 -10.56
CA THR A 25 9.36 5.74 -9.53
C THR A 25 8.76 4.41 -9.96
N GLY A 26 9.45 3.31 -9.67
CA GLY A 26 8.91 1.96 -9.85
C GLY A 26 8.03 1.54 -8.66
N GLY A 27 6.82 1.07 -8.93
CA GLY A 27 5.92 0.52 -7.91
C GLY A 27 6.16 -0.97 -7.68
N THR A 28 5.59 -1.50 -6.62
CA THR A 28 5.69 -2.93 -6.31
C THR A 28 5.16 -3.82 -7.44
N LEU A 29 4.07 -3.40 -8.10
CA LEU A 29 3.50 -4.17 -9.21
C LEU A 29 4.41 -4.17 -10.43
N ASP A 30 5.01 -3.01 -10.75
CA ASP A 30 5.93 -2.89 -11.89
C ASP A 30 7.16 -3.80 -11.71
N LYS A 31 7.62 -3.96 -10.46
CA LYS A 31 8.70 -4.87 -10.11
C LYS A 31 8.30 -6.33 -10.29
N LEU A 32 7.13 -6.72 -9.78
CA LEU A 32 6.65 -8.09 -9.84
C LEU A 32 6.30 -8.53 -11.28
N GLU A 33 5.82 -7.63 -12.12
CA GLU A 33 5.59 -7.91 -13.56
C GLU A 33 6.88 -8.22 -14.32
N SER A 34 8.05 -7.88 -13.79
CA SER A 34 9.32 -8.30 -14.38
C SER A 34 9.62 -9.80 -14.20
N ILE A 35 8.88 -10.50 -13.34
CA ILE A 35 8.95 -11.94 -13.17
C ILE A 35 8.10 -12.60 -14.26
N PRO A 36 8.67 -13.42 -15.15
CA PRO A 36 7.90 -14.06 -16.21
C PRO A 36 6.73 -14.88 -15.66
N GLY A 37 5.53 -14.62 -16.16
CA GLY A 37 4.30 -15.32 -15.77
C GLY A 37 3.64 -14.81 -14.48
N PHE A 38 4.19 -13.79 -13.83
CA PHE A 38 3.56 -13.21 -12.64
C PHE A 38 2.31 -12.40 -13.04
N ASN A 39 1.13 -12.86 -12.59
CA ASN A 39 -0.14 -12.18 -12.85
C ASN A 39 -0.53 -11.29 -11.68
N ILE A 40 -0.59 -9.98 -11.91
CA ILE A 40 -1.05 -9.00 -10.92
C ILE A 40 -2.57 -8.78 -10.95
N HIS A 41 -3.26 -9.19 -12.02
CA HIS A 41 -4.68 -9.00 -12.23
C HIS A 41 -5.46 -10.26 -11.81
N LEU A 42 -5.72 -10.39 -10.52
CA LEU A 42 -6.45 -11.53 -9.96
C LEU A 42 -7.90 -11.15 -9.68
N SER A 43 -8.82 -12.04 -9.98
CA SER A 43 -10.21 -11.98 -9.52
C SER A 43 -10.28 -12.26 -8.01
N ASN A 44 -11.41 -11.91 -7.39
CA ASN A 44 -11.62 -12.18 -5.96
C ASN A 44 -11.49 -13.66 -5.61
N ASP A 45 -11.99 -14.56 -6.49
CA ASP A 45 -11.91 -15.99 -6.27
C ASP A 45 -10.49 -16.52 -6.37
N GLU A 46 -9.71 -16.03 -7.31
CA GLU A 46 -8.28 -16.35 -7.44
C GLU A 46 -7.48 -15.85 -6.22
N ILE A 47 -7.76 -14.63 -5.74
CA ILE A 47 -7.15 -14.09 -4.52
C ILE A 47 -7.44 -14.99 -3.32
N LEU A 48 -8.70 -15.38 -3.13
CA LEU A 48 -9.10 -16.23 -2.02
C LEU A 48 -8.51 -17.64 -2.12
N LYS A 49 -8.49 -18.21 -3.33
CA LYS A 49 -7.87 -19.51 -3.58
C LYS A 49 -6.37 -19.47 -3.28
N GLN A 50 -5.64 -18.54 -3.85
CA GLN A 50 -4.20 -18.41 -3.65
C GLN A 50 -3.85 -18.14 -2.19
N ALA A 51 -4.63 -17.30 -1.48
CA ALA A 51 -4.44 -17.05 -0.05
C ALA A 51 -4.61 -18.31 0.80
N LYS A 52 -5.52 -19.22 0.41
CA LYS A 52 -5.71 -20.51 1.09
C LYS A 52 -4.58 -21.50 0.76
N ASP A 53 -4.16 -21.54 -0.51
CA ASP A 53 -3.20 -22.54 -1.01
C ASP A 53 -1.77 -22.27 -0.53
N ILE A 54 -1.33 -21.01 -0.59
CA ILE A 54 0.06 -20.63 -0.29
C ILE A 54 0.22 -19.55 0.79
N GLY A 55 -0.87 -19.01 1.32
CA GLY A 55 -0.84 -18.01 2.37
C GLY A 55 -0.34 -16.62 1.94
N ALA A 56 -0.04 -16.39 0.67
CA ALA A 56 0.54 -15.15 0.17
C ALA A 56 -0.08 -14.69 -1.15
N VAL A 57 -0.54 -13.44 -1.20
CA VAL A 57 -1.03 -12.82 -2.43
C VAL A 57 -0.49 -11.39 -2.52
N ILE A 58 0.03 -11.02 -3.69
CA ILE A 58 0.26 -9.62 -4.06
C ILE A 58 -0.42 -9.38 -5.40
N CYS A 59 -1.37 -8.43 -5.43
CA CYS A 59 -2.14 -8.15 -6.63
C CYS A 59 -2.41 -6.65 -6.79
N ALA A 60 -2.86 -6.28 -7.98
CA ALA A 60 -3.38 -4.96 -8.26
C ALA A 60 -4.71 -4.71 -7.53
N GLN A 61 -5.03 -3.45 -7.34
CA GLN A 61 -6.37 -3.08 -6.86
C GLN A 61 -7.40 -3.41 -7.94
N THR A 62 -8.50 -4.05 -7.54
CA THR A 62 -9.64 -4.23 -8.44
C THR A 62 -10.36 -2.90 -8.66
N SER A 63 -10.96 -2.71 -9.82
CA SER A 63 -11.75 -1.51 -10.15
C SER A 63 -12.94 -1.28 -9.21
N CYS A 64 -13.37 -2.34 -8.52
CA CYS A 64 -14.48 -2.30 -7.56
C CYS A 64 -14.06 -1.87 -6.16
N LEU A 65 -12.76 -1.80 -5.86
CA LEU A 65 -12.28 -1.39 -4.55
C LEU A 65 -12.20 0.13 -4.46
N ALA A 66 -13.04 0.73 -3.63
CA ALA A 66 -13.12 2.17 -3.39
C ALA A 66 -13.21 2.99 -4.71
N PRO A 67 -14.23 2.78 -5.57
CA PRO A 67 -14.30 3.42 -6.88
C PRO A 67 -14.33 4.95 -6.80
N SER A 68 -14.94 5.51 -5.75
CA SER A 68 -14.93 6.96 -5.52
C SER A 68 -13.54 7.51 -5.28
N ASP A 69 -12.64 6.75 -4.64
CA ASP A 69 -11.27 7.21 -4.40
C ASP A 69 -10.50 7.44 -5.70
N LYS A 70 -10.74 6.63 -6.73
CA LYS A 70 -10.13 6.82 -8.05
C LYS A 70 -10.49 8.20 -8.62
N ILE A 71 -11.77 8.57 -8.57
CA ILE A 71 -12.27 9.86 -9.07
C ILE A 71 -11.65 11.01 -8.27
N PHE A 72 -11.66 10.91 -6.93
CA PHE A 72 -11.05 11.93 -6.08
C PHE A 72 -9.55 12.05 -6.30
N TYR A 73 -8.86 10.94 -6.53
CA TYR A 73 -7.42 10.94 -6.77
C TYR A 73 -7.07 11.65 -8.08
N GLU A 74 -7.81 11.37 -9.14
CA GLU A 74 -7.66 12.05 -10.44
C GLU A 74 -7.95 13.57 -10.31
N LEU A 75 -8.98 13.94 -9.54
CA LEU A 75 -9.31 15.34 -9.28
C LEU A 75 -8.20 16.06 -8.50
N ARG A 76 -7.55 15.39 -7.55
CA ARG A 76 -6.44 15.96 -6.76
C ARG A 76 -5.24 16.33 -7.63
N ASP A 77 -4.99 15.57 -8.67
CA ASP A 77 -3.87 15.82 -9.59
C ASP A 77 -4.08 17.16 -10.32
N VAL A 78 -5.29 17.39 -10.85
CA VAL A 78 -5.62 18.61 -11.60
C VAL A 78 -5.90 19.83 -10.72
N THR A 79 -6.16 19.65 -9.43
CA THR A 79 -6.43 20.74 -8.48
C THR A 79 -5.24 21.08 -7.59
N ALA A 80 -4.07 20.46 -7.81
CA ALA A 80 -2.86 20.63 -7.00
C ALA A 80 -3.07 20.41 -5.49
N THR A 81 -3.94 19.47 -5.11
CA THR A 81 -4.25 19.13 -3.71
C THR A 81 -3.68 17.78 -3.29
N ILE A 82 -2.64 17.30 -3.97
CA ILE A 82 -2.00 16.00 -3.71
C ILE A 82 -1.45 15.93 -2.28
N ASP A 83 -0.83 17.01 -1.80
CA ASP A 83 -0.15 17.06 -0.49
C ASP A 83 -1.10 17.28 0.70
N SER A 84 -2.40 17.35 0.47
CA SER A 84 -3.38 17.53 1.55
C SER A 84 -3.45 16.31 2.46
N ILE A 85 -3.01 16.44 3.71
CA ILE A 85 -3.01 15.36 4.70
C ILE A 85 -4.38 14.69 4.84
N PRO A 86 -5.52 15.41 4.97
CA PRO A 86 -6.83 14.78 5.04
C PRO A 86 -7.17 13.95 3.80
N LEU A 87 -6.81 14.43 2.61
CA LEU A 87 -7.09 13.71 1.36
C LEU A 87 -6.17 12.50 1.19
N ILE A 88 -4.91 12.59 1.65
CA ILE A 88 -4.00 11.43 1.70
C ILE A 88 -4.57 10.36 2.64
N ALA A 89 -4.97 10.75 3.85
CA ALA A 89 -5.55 9.83 4.83
C ALA A 89 -6.82 9.16 4.29
N SER A 90 -7.73 9.93 3.71
CA SER A 90 -8.97 9.42 3.11
C SER A 90 -8.69 8.40 2.01
N SER A 91 -7.80 8.73 1.07
CA SER A 91 -7.43 7.83 -0.04
C SER A 91 -6.81 6.52 0.44
N ILE A 92 -5.93 6.57 1.43
CA ILE A 92 -5.31 5.37 2.00
C ILE A 92 -6.36 4.53 2.74
N MET A 93 -7.12 5.16 3.62
CA MET A 93 -8.02 4.45 4.53
C MET A 93 -9.25 3.90 3.84
N SER A 94 -9.80 4.56 2.82
CA SER A 94 -10.92 4.03 2.02
C SER A 94 -10.61 2.63 1.46
N LYS A 95 -9.41 2.45 0.93
CA LYS A 95 -8.94 1.16 0.38
C LYS A 95 -8.67 0.13 1.46
N LYS A 96 -8.08 0.53 2.58
CA LYS A 96 -7.72 -0.40 3.68
C LYS A 96 -8.94 -0.86 4.46
N LEU A 97 -9.94 0.00 4.61
CA LEU A 97 -11.18 -0.32 5.32
C LEU A 97 -12.20 -1.08 4.46
N ALA A 98 -12.11 -0.97 3.13
CA ALA A 98 -12.94 -1.76 2.21
C ALA A 98 -12.69 -3.27 2.35
N ILE A 99 -11.52 -3.67 2.83
CA ILE A 99 -11.16 -5.07 3.05
C ILE A 99 -11.57 -5.47 4.48
N LYS A 100 -12.20 -6.63 4.62
CA LYS A 100 -12.51 -7.20 5.94
C LYS A 100 -11.22 -7.73 6.58
N ASN A 101 -10.61 -6.92 7.43
CA ASN A 101 -9.44 -7.29 8.24
C ASN A 101 -9.72 -7.04 9.72
N LYS A 102 -9.03 -7.74 10.61
CA LYS A 102 -9.12 -7.54 12.07
C LYS A 102 -8.23 -6.40 12.55
N ALA A 103 -7.11 -6.20 11.90
CA ALA A 103 -6.11 -5.21 12.27
C ALA A 103 -5.42 -4.63 11.03
N LEU A 104 -5.00 -3.39 11.15
CA LEU A 104 -4.17 -2.69 10.16
C LEU A 104 -2.81 -2.40 10.77
N ILE A 105 -1.76 -2.73 10.05
CA ILE A 105 -0.41 -2.25 10.32
C ILE A 105 -0.01 -1.42 9.10
N ILE A 106 0.26 -0.15 9.32
CA ILE A 106 0.64 0.80 8.27
C ILE A 106 2.09 1.19 8.49
N ASP A 107 2.92 0.94 7.50
CA ASP A 107 4.28 1.45 7.43
C ASP A 107 4.25 2.79 6.69
N LEU A 108 4.39 3.88 7.44
CA LEU A 108 4.39 5.24 6.92
C LEU A 108 5.83 5.72 6.77
N LYS A 109 6.25 5.86 5.53
CA LYS A 109 7.59 6.30 5.17
C LYS A 109 7.78 7.79 5.39
N VAL A 110 8.94 8.16 5.95
CA VAL A 110 9.35 9.55 6.21
C VAL A 110 10.75 9.74 5.67
N GLY A 111 11.01 10.84 4.98
CA GLY A 111 12.33 11.16 4.47
C GLY A 111 12.32 11.65 3.02
N LYS A 112 13.49 11.85 2.45
CA LYS A 112 13.66 12.43 1.10
C LYS A 112 12.99 11.63 -0.01
N GLY A 113 12.93 10.32 0.12
CA GLY A 113 12.26 9.42 -0.83
C GLY A 113 10.76 9.30 -0.63
N ALA A 114 10.20 9.79 0.49
CA ALA A 114 8.79 9.64 0.85
C ALA A 114 7.94 10.85 0.46
N PHE A 115 6.61 10.71 0.51
CA PHE A 115 5.69 11.85 0.46
C PHE A 115 5.84 12.73 1.70
N MET A 116 5.93 12.13 2.88
CA MET A 116 6.16 12.85 4.14
C MET A 116 7.64 13.13 4.31
N LYS A 117 8.02 14.40 4.20
CA LYS A 117 9.41 14.84 4.37
C LYS A 117 9.74 15.14 5.83
N ASP A 118 8.75 15.55 6.60
CA ASP A 118 8.88 15.95 8.01
C ASP A 118 8.17 14.96 8.94
N ILE A 119 8.82 14.65 10.05
CA ILE A 119 8.32 13.70 11.04
C ILE A 119 7.02 14.17 11.74
N ASN A 120 6.84 15.48 11.91
CA ASN A 120 5.66 16.02 12.58
C ASN A 120 4.46 15.96 11.65
N GLU A 121 4.64 16.24 10.36
CA GLU A 121 3.60 16.05 9.33
C GLU A 121 3.22 14.56 9.21
N ALA A 122 4.20 13.67 9.24
CA ALA A 122 3.97 12.24 9.25
C ALA A 122 3.17 11.78 10.49
N ARG A 123 3.44 12.35 11.67
CA ARG A 123 2.67 12.07 12.89
C ARG A 123 1.24 12.57 12.79
N LYS A 124 0.99 13.75 12.19
CA LYS A 124 -0.37 14.25 11.96
C LYS A 124 -1.16 13.29 11.06
N LEU A 125 -0.55 12.86 9.95
CA LEU A 125 -1.15 11.88 9.05
C LEU A 125 -1.40 10.54 9.74
N ALA A 126 -0.44 10.05 10.52
CA ALA A 126 -0.56 8.80 11.27
C ALA A 126 -1.73 8.85 12.26
N ASN A 127 -1.82 9.92 13.06
CA ASN A 127 -2.91 10.08 14.02
C ASN A 127 -4.27 10.12 13.33
N LEU A 128 -4.40 10.87 12.23
CA LEU A 128 -5.63 10.94 11.47
C LEU A 128 -6.05 9.58 10.90
N MET A 129 -5.11 8.82 10.32
CA MET A 129 -5.40 7.47 9.83
C MET A 129 -5.80 6.51 10.95
N LYS A 130 -5.14 6.60 12.11
CA LYS A 130 -5.47 5.81 13.29
C LYS A 130 -6.89 6.14 13.78
N ASP A 131 -7.25 7.41 13.87
CA ASP A 131 -8.58 7.85 14.31
C ASP A 131 -9.67 7.36 13.36
N ILE A 132 -9.43 7.41 12.05
CA ILE A 132 -10.34 6.85 11.04
C ILE A 132 -10.52 5.35 11.27
N ALA A 133 -9.43 4.58 11.46
CA ALA A 133 -9.52 3.15 11.69
C ALA A 133 -10.31 2.81 12.95
N VAL A 134 -10.03 3.50 14.06
CA VAL A 134 -10.72 3.30 15.35
C VAL A 134 -12.21 3.59 15.23
N LYS A 135 -12.59 4.70 14.57
CA LYS A 135 -14.00 5.03 14.32
C LYS A 135 -14.74 3.96 13.50
N HIS A 136 -14.02 3.21 12.69
CA HIS A 136 -14.55 2.06 11.93
C HIS A 136 -14.39 0.71 12.66
N GLY A 137 -14.08 0.73 13.95
CA GLY A 137 -13.95 -0.48 14.77
C GLY A 137 -12.75 -1.36 14.42
N ARG A 138 -11.68 -0.79 13.85
CA ARG A 138 -10.46 -1.51 13.46
C ARG A 138 -9.31 -1.19 14.39
N MET A 139 -8.56 -2.21 14.80
CA MET A 139 -7.26 -1.99 15.41
C MET A 139 -6.29 -1.47 14.36
N CYS A 140 -5.56 -0.41 14.68
CA CYS A 140 -4.58 0.18 13.79
C CYS A 140 -3.29 0.50 14.54
N LYS A 141 -2.18 0.01 14.02
CA LYS A 141 -0.82 0.42 14.44
C LYS A 141 -0.12 1.04 13.24
N ILE A 142 0.58 2.14 13.47
CA ILE A 142 1.35 2.83 12.45
C ILE A 142 2.80 2.88 12.88
N ILE A 143 3.68 2.47 11.99
CA ILE A 143 5.14 2.51 12.15
C ILE A 143 5.63 3.63 11.27
N LEU A 144 6.37 4.58 11.84
CA LEU A 144 7.11 5.57 11.07
C LEU A 144 8.49 5.00 10.78
N SER A 145 8.85 4.91 9.51
CA SER A 145 10.13 4.36 9.09
C SER A 145 10.86 5.31 8.15
N ASP A 146 12.18 5.30 8.25
CA ASP A 146 13.06 6.13 7.44
C ASP A 146 13.05 5.71 5.97
N MET A 147 13.05 6.71 5.08
CA MET A 147 13.17 6.56 3.62
C MET A 147 14.21 7.53 3.03
N ASP A 148 15.26 7.83 3.78
CA ASP A 148 16.37 8.64 3.29
C ASP A 148 17.40 7.81 2.50
N CYS A 149 17.49 6.53 2.82
CA CYS A 149 18.40 5.61 2.15
C CYS A 149 17.63 4.52 1.37
N PRO A 150 18.10 4.16 0.18
CA PRO A 150 17.55 3.02 -0.56
C PRO A 150 17.85 1.70 0.19
N ILE A 151 16.96 0.73 0.03
CA ILE A 151 17.18 -0.63 0.50
C ILE A 151 17.91 -1.41 -0.59
N GLY A 152 19.12 -1.83 -0.30
CA GLY A 152 19.95 -2.57 -1.26
C GLY A 152 20.77 -1.65 -2.18
N TYR A 153 21.45 -2.26 -3.14
CA TYR A 153 22.44 -1.61 -4.01
C TYR A 153 22.02 -1.54 -5.46
N THR A 154 20.84 -2.01 -5.79
CA THR A 154 20.32 -2.04 -7.16
C THR A 154 19.11 -1.14 -7.31
N VAL A 155 18.96 -0.53 -8.48
CA VAL A 155 17.83 0.31 -8.86
C VAL A 155 17.30 -0.17 -10.20
N GLY A 156 16.02 -0.48 -10.25
CA GLY A 156 15.33 -0.97 -11.45
C GLY A 156 14.37 -2.12 -11.14
N ASN A 157 13.28 -2.20 -11.90
CA ASN A 157 12.19 -3.14 -11.57
C ASN A 157 12.67 -4.61 -11.46
N SER A 158 13.36 -5.12 -12.46
CA SER A 158 13.88 -6.48 -12.46
C SER A 158 15.12 -6.67 -11.58
N LEU A 159 15.87 -5.59 -11.33
CA LEU A 159 17.10 -5.66 -10.53
C LEU A 159 16.82 -5.69 -9.02
N GLU A 160 15.62 -5.23 -8.60
CA GLU A 160 15.21 -5.21 -7.21
C GLU A 160 14.42 -6.47 -6.79
N VAL A 161 14.11 -7.36 -7.75
CA VAL A 161 13.47 -8.66 -7.52
C VAL A 161 14.54 -9.72 -7.28
#